data_e4c997eebb549c93c864268f8805a24d
#
_entry.id   e4c997eebb549c93c864268f8805a24d
#
_cell.length_a   1.000
_cell.length_b   1.000
_cell.length_c   1.000
_cell.angle_alpha   90.00
_cell.angle_beta   90.00
_cell.angle_gamma   90.00
#
_symmetry.space_group_name_H-M   'P 1'
#
loop_
_entity.id
_entity.type
_entity.pdbx_description
1 polymer ?
#
loop_
_entity_poly.entity_id
_entity_poly.type
_entity_poly.pdbx_seq_one_letter_code
_entity_poly.pdbx_strand_id
1 'polypeptide(L)'
;MLLIHTFRERILRITPSVKTLAHDITMNDSTTSSPQHLPARIADVGGIPIHRAIPQRTLRKVGAWCFLDHAGPADPAPPGMQVGPHPHIGLQTFTWMIRGEVLHRDSLGSEQIIRPGQVNLMTAGRGIAHSEESQEPWHIHATQLWIALPDSHRFCEPRFQHYP
;
A
#
# COMPACT_ATOMS: atom_id res chain seq x y z
N MET A 1 -11.07 0.44 -16.74
CA MET A 1 -10.20 1.52 -17.29
C MET A 1 -10.16 2.62 -16.24
N LEU A 2 -9.22 2.52 -15.29
CA LEU A 2 -9.11 3.47 -14.20
C LEU A 2 -8.04 4.51 -14.57
N LEU A 3 -8.48 5.75 -14.74
CA LEU A 3 -7.64 6.89 -15.10
C LEU A 3 -6.66 7.23 -13.94
N ILE A 4 -5.39 6.93 -14.10
CA ILE A 4 -4.31 7.47 -13.25
C ILE A 4 -3.88 8.85 -13.80
N HIS A 5 -4.82 9.72 -14.13
CA HIS A 5 -4.47 11.01 -14.77
C HIS A 5 -4.62 12.23 -13.86
N THR A 6 -5.05 12.07 -12.61
CA THR A 6 -5.37 13.23 -11.75
C THR A 6 -4.43 13.44 -10.57
N PHE A 7 -3.35 12.67 -10.43
CA PHE A 7 -2.43 12.81 -9.29
C PHE A 7 -1.24 13.76 -9.53
N ARG A 8 -1.07 14.30 -10.74
CA ARG A 8 0.10 15.12 -11.10
C ARG A 8 -0.01 16.60 -10.78
N GLU A 9 -1.21 17.14 -10.56
CA GLU A 9 -1.39 18.60 -10.49
C GLU A 9 -1.63 19.19 -9.09
N ARG A 10 -1.77 18.39 -8.03
CA ARG A 10 -2.06 18.92 -6.68
C ARG A 10 -0.90 18.87 -5.67
N ILE A 11 0.27 18.36 -6.02
CA ILE A 11 1.43 18.27 -5.09
C ILE A 11 2.43 19.43 -5.27
N LEU A 12 2.20 20.35 -6.19
CA LEU A 12 3.18 21.40 -6.53
C LEU A 12 2.78 22.80 -6.05
N ARG A 13 2.38 22.95 -4.77
CA ARG A 13 2.35 24.28 -4.11
C ARG A 13 2.65 24.17 -2.62
N ILE A 14 3.88 23.86 -2.28
CA ILE A 14 4.48 24.28 -1.01
C ILE A 14 5.93 24.66 -1.32
N THR A 15 6.19 25.94 -1.50
CA THR A 15 7.54 26.50 -1.47
C THR A 15 7.88 26.91 -0.05
N PRO A 16 9.10 26.61 0.43
CA PRO A 16 10.01 27.68 0.75
C PRO A 16 11.36 27.52 0.08
N SER A 17 11.88 28.64 -0.34
CA SER A 17 13.19 28.96 -0.85
C SER A 17 14.34 28.14 -0.24
N VAL A 18 14.98 27.29 -1.04
CA VAL A 18 16.33 26.80 -0.77
C VAL A 18 17.16 27.05 -2.03
N LYS A 19 18.28 27.75 -1.83
CA LYS A 19 19.22 28.15 -2.87
C LYS A 19 19.75 26.94 -3.64
N THR A 20 19.65 27.06 -4.93
CA THR A 20 20.05 26.13 -5.98
C THR A 20 21.55 25.82 -5.93
N LEU A 21 21.92 24.56 -5.81
CA LEU A 21 23.10 24.00 -6.41
C LEU A 21 22.65 23.24 -7.66
N ALA A 22 22.76 23.92 -8.79
CA ALA A 22 22.51 23.32 -10.08
C ALA A 22 23.64 22.32 -10.37
N HIS A 23 23.36 21.03 -10.29
CA HIS A 23 24.06 20.03 -11.06
C HIS A 23 23.22 19.77 -12.30
N ASP A 24 23.76 20.10 -13.47
CA ASP A 24 23.22 19.74 -14.77
C ASP A 24 23.02 18.21 -14.85
N ILE A 25 21.82 17.77 -14.56
CA ILE A 25 21.34 16.47 -15.01
C ILE A 25 20.68 16.75 -16.36
N THR A 26 21.44 16.59 -17.42
CA THR A 26 20.88 16.47 -18.77
C THR A 26 19.97 15.24 -18.81
N MET A 27 18.69 15.46 -18.57
CA MET A 27 17.63 14.48 -18.84
C MET A 27 17.43 14.41 -20.33
N ASN A 28 18.31 13.65 -21.00
CA ASN A 28 18.07 13.23 -22.36
C ASN A 28 17.36 11.86 -22.28
N ASP A 29 16.04 11.86 -22.21
CA ASP A 29 15.29 10.73 -22.70
C ASP A 29 13.83 11.07 -22.98
N SER A 30 13.55 11.35 -24.24
CA SER A 30 12.22 11.33 -24.83
C SER A 30 11.84 9.91 -25.26
N THR A 31 11.96 8.94 -24.39
CA THR A 31 11.28 7.65 -24.57
C THR A 31 9.92 7.74 -23.90
N THR A 32 8.91 8.09 -24.67
CA THR A 32 7.51 7.82 -24.33
C THR A 32 7.35 6.29 -24.28
N SER A 33 7.75 5.67 -23.16
CA SER A 33 7.47 4.26 -22.95
C SER A 33 5.96 4.10 -22.84
N SER A 34 5.37 3.32 -23.74
CA SER A 34 3.96 2.94 -23.64
C SER A 34 3.68 2.35 -22.26
N PRO A 35 2.48 2.58 -21.68
CA PRO A 35 2.12 1.97 -20.42
C PRO A 35 2.31 0.46 -20.48
N GLN A 36 3.07 -0.09 -19.51
CA GLN A 36 3.29 -1.52 -19.42
C GLN A 36 2.10 -2.17 -18.71
N HIS A 37 1.45 -3.12 -19.36
CA HIS A 37 0.42 -3.94 -18.75
C HIS A 37 1.07 -5.10 -17.99
N LEU A 38 0.82 -5.20 -16.68
CA LEU A 38 1.27 -6.29 -15.83
C LEU A 38 0.08 -7.13 -15.40
N PRO A 39 -0.03 -8.39 -15.86
CA PRO A 39 -1.08 -9.28 -15.38
C PRO A 39 -0.81 -9.63 -13.90
N ALA A 40 -1.82 -9.42 -13.04
CA ALA A 40 -1.73 -9.83 -11.65
C ALA A 40 -1.87 -11.37 -11.54
N ARG A 41 -1.21 -11.96 -10.54
CA ARG A 41 -1.41 -13.37 -10.17
C ARG A 41 -2.42 -13.46 -9.04
N ILE A 42 -3.20 -14.54 -9.02
CA ILE A 42 -4.09 -14.83 -7.89
C ILE A 42 -3.28 -15.44 -6.75
N ALA A 43 -3.53 -14.98 -5.53
CA ALA A 43 -3.03 -15.54 -4.29
C ALA A 43 -4.16 -15.58 -3.27
N ASP A 44 -4.00 -16.33 -2.18
CA ASP A 44 -4.91 -16.32 -1.04
C ASP A 44 -4.29 -15.51 0.10
N VAL A 45 -5.09 -14.66 0.72
CA VAL A 45 -4.71 -13.91 1.92
C VAL A 45 -5.85 -13.93 2.91
N GLY A 46 -5.64 -14.65 4.03
CA GLY A 46 -6.64 -14.74 5.08
C GLY A 46 -7.95 -15.40 4.64
N GLY A 47 -7.91 -16.33 3.69
CA GLY A 47 -9.06 -17.04 3.17
C GLY A 47 -9.81 -16.33 2.04
N ILE A 48 -9.30 -15.19 1.55
CA ILE A 48 -9.89 -14.50 0.40
C ILE A 48 -8.94 -14.46 -0.80
N PRO A 49 -9.45 -14.63 -2.04
CA PRO A 49 -8.62 -14.48 -3.23
C PRO A 49 -8.27 -13.01 -3.47
N ILE A 50 -7.01 -12.76 -3.77
CA ILE A 50 -6.50 -11.43 -4.09
C ILE A 50 -5.71 -11.46 -5.41
N HIS A 51 -5.63 -10.31 -6.07
CA HIS A 51 -4.83 -10.08 -7.27
C HIS A 51 -3.52 -9.40 -6.89
N ARG A 52 -2.40 -10.15 -6.88
CA ARG A 52 -1.07 -9.63 -6.59
C ARG A 52 -0.39 -9.14 -7.85
N ALA A 53 -0.22 -7.82 -7.97
CA ALA A 53 0.45 -7.19 -9.09
C ALA A 53 1.97 -7.08 -8.88
N ILE A 54 2.43 -6.81 -7.67
CA ILE A 54 3.83 -6.71 -7.26
C ILE A 54 4.03 -7.46 -5.95
N PRO A 55 5.16 -8.20 -5.76
CA PRO A 55 6.27 -8.41 -6.71
C PRO A 55 6.00 -9.50 -7.73
N GLN A 56 6.61 -9.35 -8.91
CA GLN A 56 6.71 -10.38 -9.95
C GLN A 56 8.17 -10.64 -10.32
N ARG A 57 8.46 -11.74 -11.06
CA ARG A 57 9.83 -12.03 -11.50
C ARG A 57 10.44 -10.90 -12.33
N THR A 58 9.61 -10.30 -13.17
CA THR A 58 10.01 -9.25 -14.12
C THR A 58 9.94 -7.85 -13.53
N LEU A 59 9.15 -7.65 -12.46
CA LEU A 59 8.99 -6.36 -11.78
C LEU A 59 8.91 -6.57 -10.28
N ARG A 60 9.99 -6.28 -9.58
CA ARG A 60 10.07 -6.45 -8.13
C ARG A 60 9.49 -5.27 -7.37
N LYS A 61 9.61 -4.07 -7.93
CA LYS A 61 9.18 -2.82 -7.31
C LYS A 61 9.03 -1.71 -8.34
N VAL A 62 8.27 -0.67 -8.01
CA VAL A 62 8.15 0.58 -8.75
C VAL A 62 8.53 1.72 -7.80
N GLY A 63 9.73 2.29 -7.95
CA GLY A 63 10.28 3.21 -6.95
C GLY A 63 10.39 2.56 -5.58
N ALA A 64 9.80 3.17 -4.56
CA ALA A 64 9.73 2.63 -3.21
C ALA A 64 8.60 1.60 -3.01
N TRP A 65 7.65 1.50 -3.94
CA TRP A 65 6.53 0.55 -3.88
C TRP A 65 7.02 -0.85 -4.20
N CYS A 66 7.02 -1.74 -3.22
CA CYS A 66 7.55 -3.10 -3.34
C CYS A 66 6.48 -4.20 -3.25
N PHE A 67 5.23 -3.81 -3.03
CA PHE A 67 4.10 -4.74 -2.95
C PHE A 67 2.81 -4.05 -3.37
N LEU A 68 1.95 -4.78 -4.08
CA LEU A 68 0.61 -4.35 -4.43
C LEU A 68 -0.31 -5.56 -4.56
N ASP A 69 -1.25 -5.64 -3.64
CA ASP A 69 -2.37 -6.56 -3.65
C ASP A 69 -3.68 -5.78 -3.82
N HIS A 70 -4.58 -6.36 -4.59
CA HIS A 70 -5.93 -5.88 -4.78
C HIS A 70 -6.91 -6.99 -4.42
N ALA A 71 -7.67 -6.78 -3.35
CA ALA A 71 -8.73 -7.68 -2.89
C ALA A 71 -10.07 -7.23 -3.46
N GLY A 72 -10.84 -8.18 -4.00
CA GLY A 72 -12.19 -7.92 -4.53
C GLY A 72 -12.25 -7.03 -5.79
N PRO A 73 -13.47 -6.63 -6.20
CA PRO A 73 -14.72 -7.20 -5.70
C PRO A 73 -14.86 -8.67 -6.11
N ALA A 74 -15.44 -9.50 -5.26
CA ALA A 74 -15.71 -10.91 -5.54
C ALA A 74 -17.21 -11.22 -5.40
N ASP A 75 -17.74 -12.04 -6.30
CA ASP A 75 -19.11 -12.54 -6.27
C ASP A 75 -19.09 -14.05 -6.64
N PRO A 76 -19.58 -14.97 -5.79
CA PRO A 76 -20.11 -14.71 -4.45
C PRO A 76 -19.03 -14.18 -3.49
N ALA A 77 -19.46 -13.46 -2.43
CA ALA A 77 -18.57 -13.00 -1.39
C ALA A 77 -17.88 -14.19 -0.73
N PRO A 78 -16.54 -14.21 -0.64
CA PRO A 78 -15.84 -15.22 0.14
C PRO A 78 -16.19 -15.06 1.63
N PRO A 79 -15.93 -16.08 2.47
CA PRO A 79 -15.94 -15.91 3.90
C PRO A 79 -15.01 -14.75 4.28
N GLY A 80 -15.26 -14.11 5.41
CA GLY A 80 -14.50 -12.94 5.85
C GLY A 80 -12.99 -13.19 5.87
N MET A 81 -12.23 -12.13 5.68
CA MET A 81 -10.76 -12.15 5.74
C MET A 81 -10.29 -12.33 7.18
N GLN A 82 -9.37 -13.26 7.39
CA GLN A 82 -8.76 -13.57 8.68
C GLN A 82 -7.25 -13.65 8.50
N VAL A 83 -6.54 -12.55 8.71
CA VAL A 83 -5.08 -12.52 8.71
C VAL A 83 -4.58 -12.45 10.14
N GLY A 84 -4.07 -13.59 10.64
CA GLY A 84 -3.54 -13.71 11.99
C GLY A 84 -2.30 -12.84 12.22
N PRO A 85 -1.84 -12.72 13.48
CA PRO A 85 -0.68 -11.94 13.83
C PRO A 85 0.57 -12.31 13.02
N HIS A 86 1.18 -11.32 12.37
CA HIS A 86 2.40 -11.48 11.58
C HIS A 86 3.25 -10.21 11.63
N PRO A 87 4.59 -10.31 11.51
CA PRO A 87 5.49 -9.18 11.65
C PRO A 87 5.84 -8.52 10.33
N HIS A 88 6.18 -7.21 10.42
CA HIS A 88 6.83 -6.44 9.36
C HIS A 88 8.05 -5.71 9.90
N ILE A 89 9.03 -5.44 9.02
CA ILE A 89 10.24 -4.69 9.33
C ILE A 89 10.71 -3.92 8.08
N GLY A 90 11.22 -2.73 8.27
CA GLY A 90 11.89 -1.94 7.22
C GLY A 90 10.98 -1.39 6.12
N LEU A 91 9.67 -1.39 6.33
CA LEU A 91 8.68 -0.95 5.35
C LEU A 91 7.50 -0.22 6.02
N GLN A 92 6.63 0.35 5.20
CA GLN A 92 5.29 0.77 5.61
C GLN A 92 4.26 -0.09 4.88
N THR A 93 3.16 -0.43 5.55
CA THR A 93 1.95 -0.94 4.90
C THR A 93 0.96 0.21 4.73
N PHE A 94 0.36 0.27 3.55
CA PHE A 94 -0.67 1.24 3.20
C PHE A 94 -1.91 0.46 2.79
N THR A 95 -2.98 0.55 3.57
CA THR A 95 -4.26 -0.11 3.30
C THR A 95 -5.28 0.96 2.93
N TRP A 96 -5.86 0.87 1.74
CA TRP A 96 -6.97 1.71 1.31
C TRP A 96 -8.22 0.86 1.17
N MET A 97 -9.25 1.19 1.95
CA MET A 97 -10.52 0.50 1.90
C MET A 97 -11.45 1.16 0.87
N ILE A 98 -11.95 0.36 -0.06
CA ILE A 98 -12.89 0.79 -1.10
C ILE A 98 -14.30 0.35 -0.72
N ARG A 99 -14.43 -0.88 -0.17
CA ARG A 99 -15.70 -1.45 0.30
C ARG A 99 -15.44 -2.47 1.42
N GLY A 100 -16.37 -2.57 2.36
CA GLY A 100 -16.25 -3.44 3.53
C GLY A 100 -15.51 -2.76 4.68
N GLU A 101 -15.27 -3.50 5.75
CA GLU A 101 -14.59 -3.03 6.95
C GLU A 101 -13.57 -4.06 7.41
N VAL A 102 -12.41 -3.61 7.83
CA VAL A 102 -11.35 -4.44 8.40
C VAL A 102 -10.90 -3.86 9.73
N LEU A 103 -10.84 -4.69 10.73
CA LEU A 103 -10.25 -4.36 12.02
C LEU A 103 -8.75 -4.65 11.98
N HIS A 104 -7.95 -3.61 12.16
CA HIS A 104 -6.51 -3.68 12.39
C HIS A 104 -6.21 -3.68 13.88
N ARG A 105 -5.35 -4.60 14.33
CA ARG A 105 -4.73 -4.58 15.66
C ARG A 105 -3.23 -4.73 15.52
N ASP A 106 -2.45 -4.02 16.35
CA ASP A 106 -0.99 -4.11 16.28
C ASP A 106 -0.32 -4.21 17.66
N SER A 107 0.98 -4.49 17.65
CA SER A 107 1.80 -4.63 18.86
C SER A 107 2.08 -3.31 19.59
N LEU A 108 1.64 -2.17 19.06
CA LEU A 108 1.67 -0.88 19.75
C LEU A 108 0.39 -0.67 20.59
N GLY A 109 -0.59 -1.57 20.48
CA GLY A 109 -1.89 -1.46 21.10
C GLY A 109 -2.91 -0.67 20.28
N SER A 110 -2.61 -0.39 19.00
CA SER A 110 -3.61 0.21 18.11
C SER A 110 -4.72 -0.80 17.82
N GLU A 111 -5.96 -0.31 17.85
CA GLU A 111 -7.16 -1.03 17.44
C GLU A 111 -8.01 -0.10 16.60
N GLN A 112 -8.11 -0.35 15.30
CA GLN A 112 -8.76 0.56 14.36
C GLN A 112 -9.55 -0.19 13.30
N ILE A 113 -10.84 0.10 13.17
CA ILE A 113 -11.63 -0.31 12.02
C ILE A 113 -11.38 0.68 10.89
N ILE A 114 -10.97 0.17 9.73
CA ILE A 114 -10.87 0.95 8.50
C ILE A 114 -12.14 0.75 7.66
N ARG A 115 -12.72 1.85 7.21
CA ARG A 115 -13.99 1.93 6.45
C ARG A 115 -13.77 2.43 5.03
N PRO A 116 -14.78 2.31 4.14
CA PRO A 116 -14.68 2.79 2.77
C PRO A 116 -14.25 4.25 2.68
N GLY A 117 -13.26 4.53 1.81
CA GLY A 117 -12.64 5.84 1.62
C GLY A 117 -11.46 6.12 2.54
N GLN A 118 -11.30 5.37 3.62
CA GLN A 118 -10.27 5.58 4.63
C GLN A 118 -8.96 4.85 4.29
N VAL A 119 -7.89 5.30 4.92
CA VAL A 119 -6.54 4.76 4.78
C VAL A 119 -5.91 4.48 6.13
N ASN A 120 -5.31 3.30 6.29
CA ASN A 120 -4.37 3.00 7.36
C ASN A 120 -2.94 3.01 6.82
N LEU A 121 -2.04 3.66 7.53
CA LEU A 121 -0.61 3.66 7.26
C LEU A 121 0.14 3.17 8.50
N MET A 122 0.69 1.96 8.41
CA MET A 122 1.50 1.38 9.47
C MET A 122 2.97 1.42 9.08
N THR A 123 3.77 2.16 9.82
CA THR A 123 5.23 2.19 9.68
C THR A 123 5.81 1.09 10.55
N ALA A 124 6.40 0.07 9.93
CA ALA A 124 7.00 -1.02 10.67
C ALA A 124 8.36 -0.64 11.30
N GLY A 125 9.16 0.14 10.58
CA GLY A 125 10.47 0.56 11.08
C GLY A 125 11.30 -0.63 11.57
N ARG A 126 11.76 -0.60 12.83
CA ARG A 126 12.52 -1.69 13.45
C ARG A 126 11.72 -2.97 13.73
N GLY A 127 10.40 -2.93 13.62
CA GLY A 127 9.52 -4.08 13.76
C GLY A 127 8.17 -3.74 14.37
N ILE A 128 7.11 -4.30 13.80
CA ILE A 128 5.73 -4.27 14.31
C ILE A 128 5.05 -5.57 13.90
N ALA A 129 4.21 -6.12 14.76
CA ALA A 129 3.33 -7.22 14.41
C ALA A 129 1.89 -6.72 14.38
N HIS A 130 1.09 -7.20 13.42
CA HIS A 130 -0.32 -6.84 13.34
C HIS A 130 -1.18 -8.00 12.86
N SER A 131 -2.50 -7.87 13.04
CA SER A 131 -3.54 -8.72 12.48
C SER A 131 -4.59 -7.88 11.78
N GLU A 132 -5.27 -8.47 10.79
CA GLU A 132 -6.33 -7.82 10.02
C GLU A 132 -7.51 -8.80 9.88
N GLU A 133 -8.69 -8.38 10.33
CA GLU A 133 -9.90 -9.20 10.33
C GLU A 133 -11.06 -8.41 9.76
N SER A 134 -11.79 -8.99 8.80
CA SER A 134 -13.05 -8.38 8.37
C SER A 134 -14.08 -8.48 9.50
N GLN A 135 -14.82 -7.40 9.72
CA GLN A 135 -15.81 -7.36 10.81
C GLN A 135 -17.07 -8.13 10.51
N GLU A 136 -17.38 -8.28 9.24
CA GLU A 136 -18.51 -9.02 8.72
C GLU A 136 -18.09 -9.82 7.48
N PRO A 137 -18.79 -10.89 7.09
CA PRO A 137 -18.50 -11.67 5.88
C PRO A 137 -18.86 -10.89 4.61
N TRP A 138 -18.44 -9.62 4.54
CA TRP A 138 -18.74 -8.73 3.45
C TRP A 138 -17.72 -8.78 2.34
N HIS A 139 -18.17 -8.36 1.17
CA HIS A 139 -17.33 -8.15 0.00
C HIS A 139 -16.21 -7.14 0.30
N ILE A 140 -15.06 -7.63 0.72
CA ILE A 140 -13.89 -6.78 0.86
C ILE A 140 -13.44 -6.32 -0.53
N HIS A 141 -13.30 -5.01 -0.67
CA HIS A 141 -12.65 -4.37 -1.82
C HIS A 141 -11.64 -3.38 -1.28
N ALA A 142 -10.38 -3.72 -1.37
CA ALA A 142 -9.29 -2.96 -0.78
C ALA A 142 -8.02 -3.07 -1.63
N THR A 143 -7.14 -2.10 -1.45
CA THR A 143 -5.79 -2.14 -2.00
C THR A 143 -4.80 -2.10 -0.86
N GLN A 144 -3.88 -3.07 -0.85
CA GLN A 144 -2.77 -3.15 0.08
C GLN A 144 -1.47 -2.89 -0.66
N LEU A 145 -0.73 -1.87 -0.25
CA LEU A 145 0.58 -1.54 -0.79
C LEU A 145 1.63 -1.58 0.31
N TRP A 146 2.88 -1.91 -0.05
CA TRP A 146 4.01 -1.72 0.86
C TRP A 146 5.02 -0.78 0.26
N ILE A 147 5.57 0.08 1.12
CA ILE A 147 6.57 1.08 0.79
C ILE A 147 7.86 0.70 1.50
N ALA A 148 8.91 0.36 0.75
CA ALA A 148 10.22 0.12 1.32
C ALA A 148 10.76 1.43 1.92
N LEU A 149 11.14 1.40 3.21
CA LEU A 149 11.78 2.55 3.84
C LEU A 149 13.23 2.71 3.34
N PRO A 150 13.71 3.94 3.20
CA PRO A 150 15.12 4.18 2.89
C PRO A 150 16.01 3.71 4.03
N ASP A 151 17.27 3.40 3.74
CA ASP A 151 18.22 2.84 4.72
C ASP A 151 18.34 3.69 5.99
N SER A 152 18.27 5.01 5.86
CA SER A 152 18.31 5.95 6.99
C SER A 152 17.10 5.85 7.94
N HIS A 153 16.00 5.25 7.50
CA HIS A 153 14.73 5.15 8.25
C HIS A 153 14.22 3.72 8.41
N ARG A 154 14.90 2.72 7.85
CA ARG A 154 14.42 1.33 7.87
C ARG A 154 14.25 0.75 9.28
N PHE A 155 14.96 1.30 10.27
CA PHE A 155 14.89 0.92 11.67
C PHE A 155 14.33 2.02 12.59
N CYS A 156 13.57 2.97 12.04
CA CYS A 156 12.89 3.98 12.84
C CYS A 156 11.89 3.35 13.82
N GLU A 157 11.38 4.15 14.74
CA GLU A 157 10.31 3.73 15.64
C GLU A 157 9.06 3.32 14.85
N PRO A 158 8.43 2.19 15.17
CA PRO A 158 7.17 1.80 14.57
C PRO A 158 6.05 2.77 14.96
N ARG A 159 5.07 2.95 14.09
CA ARG A 159 3.91 3.78 14.36
C ARG A 159 2.72 3.38 13.50
N PHE A 160 1.53 3.72 13.96
CA PHE A 160 0.28 3.54 13.25
C PHE A 160 -0.42 4.89 13.04
N GLN A 161 -1.00 5.10 11.87
CA GLN A 161 -1.74 6.32 11.50
C GLN A 161 -3.00 5.92 10.74
N HIS A 162 -4.11 6.55 11.11
CA HIS A 162 -5.40 6.39 10.44
C HIS A 162 -5.81 7.72 9.81
N TYR A 163 -6.31 7.65 8.57
CA TYR A 163 -6.80 8.79 7.81
C TYR A 163 -8.25 8.50 7.42
N PRO A 164 -9.21 9.22 8.04
CA PRO A 164 -10.64 9.09 7.77
C PRO A 164 -11.05 9.64 6.42
#